data_6929cd8a2cf98ab163a80d81313ff794
#
_entry.id   6929cd8a2cf98ab163a80d81313ff794
#
_cell.length_a   1.000
_cell.length_b   1.000
_cell.length_c   1.000
_cell.angle_alpha   90.00
_cell.angle_beta   90.00
_cell.angle_gamma   90.00
#
_symmetry.space_group_name_H-M   'P 1'
#
loop_
_entity.id
_entity.type
_entity.pdbx_description
1 polymer ?
#
loop_
_entity_poly.entity_id
_entity_poly.type
_entity_poly.pdbx_seq_one_letter_code
_entity_poly.pdbx_strand_id
1 'polypeptide(L)'
;MTKHFLHISDYSQDELWEIMELAKNVKKKFHNREDYPHFKNKSLAMIFAKPSARTRVSFETGFEWMGGHALFLGPNDIGIGKREAIKDISRVFSRYNDMIMARLFDHKHIIELAQHSSIPVINGLTDYNHPCQIMTDIFTVWEHLENIENIKIVYMGDGNNIVHSWLHLAMRFPLHFVCCCPEGYEPDKKTVEDAKAAGISKIEISHNPTDAVKDADMIYTDVWASMGQKEEAEAREKIFKPFQVNHELMNLTGKDTLFMHCLPAERDREVTDEVVEADYSIVFDLSLIHISEPTRPERIAYAVLCL
;
A
#
# COMPACT_ATOMS: atom_id res chain seq x y z
N MET A 1 22.26 -12.24 1.62
CA MET A 1 20.88 -12.76 1.41
C MET A 1 20.14 -11.77 0.55
N THR A 2 19.26 -12.27 -0.32
CA THR A 2 18.40 -11.40 -1.14
C THR A 2 17.41 -10.66 -0.23
N LYS A 3 17.28 -9.34 -0.37
CA LYS A 3 16.31 -8.54 0.38
C LYS A 3 14.98 -8.56 -0.37
N HIS A 4 13.87 -8.73 0.33
CA HIS A 4 12.52 -8.77 -0.21
C HIS A 4 11.70 -7.61 0.36
N PHE A 5 10.68 -7.15 -0.35
CA PHE A 5 9.77 -6.10 0.12
C PHE A 5 8.42 -6.70 0.52
N LEU A 6 8.34 -7.25 1.75
CA LEU A 6 7.15 -7.94 2.25
C LEU A 6 6.36 -7.09 3.24
N HIS A 7 7.07 -6.36 4.12
CA HIS A 7 6.50 -5.41 5.06
C HIS A 7 7.35 -4.13 5.07
N ILE A 8 6.73 -3.00 5.32
CA ILE A 8 7.45 -1.73 5.48
C ILE A 8 8.40 -1.79 6.68
N SER A 9 7.96 -2.43 7.77
CA SER A 9 8.76 -2.58 8.99
C SER A 9 10.01 -3.45 8.85
N ASP A 10 10.21 -4.16 7.72
CA ASP A 10 11.44 -4.90 7.43
C ASP A 10 12.62 -3.98 7.08
N TYR A 11 12.36 -2.69 6.88
CA TYR A 11 13.32 -1.67 6.50
C TYR A 11 13.55 -0.69 7.64
N SER A 12 14.74 -0.08 7.70
CA SER A 12 15.01 1.05 8.58
C SER A 12 14.33 2.32 8.05
N GLN A 13 14.19 3.32 8.91
CA GLN A 13 13.67 4.64 8.50
C GLN A 13 14.54 5.26 7.39
N ASP A 14 15.87 5.17 7.51
CA ASP A 14 16.78 5.71 6.49
C ASP A 14 16.62 5.02 5.14
N GLU A 15 16.48 3.69 5.12
CA GLU A 15 16.22 2.95 3.88
C GLU A 15 14.90 3.33 3.22
N LEU A 16 13.87 3.60 4.01
CA LEU A 16 12.56 4.05 3.50
C LEU A 16 12.66 5.48 2.94
N TRP A 17 13.43 6.37 3.57
CA TRP A 17 13.71 7.68 3.04
C TRP A 17 14.51 7.62 1.72
N GLU A 18 15.53 6.75 1.64
CA GLU A 18 16.26 6.52 0.38
C GLU A 18 15.32 6.06 -0.75
N ILE A 19 14.35 5.19 -0.44
CA ILE A 19 13.32 4.74 -1.39
C ILE A 19 12.46 5.93 -1.86
N MET A 20 11.98 6.78 -0.94
CA MET A 20 11.14 7.93 -1.27
C MET A 20 11.90 8.98 -2.11
N GLU A 21 13.15 9.27 -1.76
CA GLU A 21 14.00 10.19 -2.54
C GLU A 21 14.30 9.64 -3.94
N LEU A 22 14.56 8.34 -4.05
CA LEU A 22 14.71 7.69 -5.35
C LEU A 22 13.43 7.80 -6.17
N ALA A 23 12.27 7.54 -5.55
CA ALA A 23 10.96 7.67 -6.18
C ALA A 23 10.75 9.07 -6.75
N LYS A 24 11.07 10.12 -5.97
CA LYS A 24 11.00 11.53 -6.40
C LYS A 24 11.85 11.81 -7.62
N ASN A 25 13.08 11.28 -7.63
CA ASN A 25 14.00 11.43 -8.77
C ASN A 25 13.47 10.75 -10.03
N VAL A 26 12.97 9.52 -9.91
CA VAL A 26 12.46 8.75 -11.04
C VAL A 26 11.17 9.36 -11.57
N LYS A 27 10.25 9.79 -10.68
CA LYS A 27 9.04 10.53 -11.03
C LYS A 27 9.37 11.79 -11.86
N LYS A 28 10.36 12.57 -11.44
CA LYS A 28 10.82 13.74 -12.19
C LYS A 28 11.32 13.38 -13.59
N LYS A 29 12.13 12.30 -13.71
CA LYS A 29 12.63 11.83 -15.01
C LYS A 29 11.50 11.37 -15.92
N PHE A 30 10.52 10.64 -15.37
CA PHE A 30 9.34 10.19 -16.11
C PHE A 30 8.53 11.36 -16.66
N HIS A 31 8.23 12.36 -15.84
CA HIS A 31 7.50 13.55 -16.27
C HIS A 31 8.26 14.36 -17.33
N ASN A 32 9.58 14.44 -17.22
CA ASN A 32 10.44 15.12 -18.19
C ASN A 32 10.65 14.32 -19.47
N ARG A 33 10.13 13.08 -19.57
CA ARG A 33 10.38 12.14 -20.68
C ARG A 33 11.85 11.83 -20.90
N GLU A 34 12.64 11.83 -19.82
CA GLU A 34 14.05 11.45 -19.83
C GLU A 34 14.19 9.93 -19.91
N ASP A 35 15.14 9.43 -20.68
CA ASP A 35 15.47 8.01 -20.71
C ASP A 35 16.05 7.55 -19.37
N TYR A 36 15.48 6.50 -18.80
CA TYR A 36 15.99 5.89 -17.58
C TYR A 36 15.95 4.35 -17.67
N PRO A 37 16.76 3.73 -18.54
CA PRO A 37 16.72 2.28 -18.84
C PRO A 37 17.39 1.44 -17.73
N HIS A 38 17.02 1.65 -16.48
CA HIS A 38 17.60 1.02 -15.30
C HIS A 38 17.41 -0.50 -15.29
N PHE A 39 16.29 -0.98 -15.81
CA PHE A 39 15.97 -2.41 -15.92
C PHE A 39 16.25 -3.00 -17.31
N LYS A 40 17.13 -2.38 -18.09
CA LYS A 40 17.49 -2.92 -19.41
C LYS A 40 17.95 -4.39 -19.30
N ASN A 41 17.32 -5.26 -20.10
CA ASN A 41 17.54 -6.71 -20.12
C ASN A 41 17.12 -7.43 -18.82
N LYS A 42 16.29 -6.81 -17.98
CA LYS A 42 15.71 -7.41 -16.77
C LYS A 42 14.27 -7.85 -17.00
N SER A 43 13.84 -8.87 -16.28
CA SER A 43 12.49 -9.40 -16.33
C SER A 43 11.83 -9.45 -14.95
N LEU A 44 10.55 -9.08 -14.91
CA LEU A 44 9.68 -9.12 -13.74
C LEU A 44 8.56 -10.13 -13.95
N ALA A 45 8.49 -11.17 -13.12
CA ALA A 45 7.32 -12.05 -13.07
C ALA A 45 6.25 -11.41 -12.13
N MET A 46 5.06 -11.13 -12.67
CA MET A 46 3.94 -10.58 -11.91
C MET A 46 2.87 -11.64 -11.69
N ILE A 47 2.82 -12.19 -10.48
CA ILE A 47 1.88 -13.25 -10.07
C ILE A 47 0.62 -12.63 -9.48
N PHE A 48 -0.53 -12.86 -10.11
CA PHE A 48 -1.83 -12.36 -9.66
C PHE A 48 -2.78 -13.51 -9.33
N ALA A 49 -2.95 -13.84 -8.05
CA ALA A 49 -4.07 -14.66 -7.60
C ALA A 49 -5.36 -13.84 -7.47
N LYS A 50 -5.24 -12.53 -7.22
CA LYS A 50 -6.33 -11.57 -7.07
C LYS A 50 -6.24 -10.51 -8.19
N PRO A 51 -7.26 -10.37 -9.07
CA PRO A 51 -7.21 -9.42 -10.17
C PRO A 51 -7.05 -7.97 -9.70
N SER A 52 -6.29 -7.18 -10.45
CA SER A 52 -6.19 -5.73 -10.26
C SER A 52 -5.65 -5.07 -11.52
N ALA A 53 -6.46 -4.22 -12.13
CA ALA A 53 -6.05 -3.46 -13.32
C ALA A 53 -4.99 -2.40 -12.95
N ARG A 54 -5.21 -1.63 -11.86
CA ARG A 54 -4.29 -0.58 -11.41
C ARG A 54 -2.89 -1.13 -11.09
N THR A 55 -2.80 -2.14 -10.24
CA THR A 55 -1.52 -2.77 -9.90
C THR A 55 -0.82 -3.32 -11.14
N ARG A 56 -1.58 -3.97 -12.04
CA ARG A 56 -1.02 -4.49 -13.29
C ARG A 56 -0.43 -3.37 -14.14
N VAL A 57 -1.24 -2.36 -14.46
CA VAL A 57 -0.83 -1.25 -15.33
C VAL A 57 0.37 -0.50 -14.75
N SER A 58 0.37 -0.22 -13.44
CA SER A 58 1.47 0.51 -12.81
C SER A 58 2.80 -0.25 -12.89
N PHE A 59 2.81 -1.55 -12.57
CA PHE A 59 4.03 -2.36 -12.67
C PHE A 59 4.49 -2.59 -14.12
N GLU A 60 3.58 -2.94 -15.03
CA GLU A 60 3.92 -3.14 -16.45
C GLU A 60 4.50 -1.85 -17.06
N THR A 61 3.78 -0.73 -16.92
CA THR A 61 4.19 0.55 -17.51
C THR A 61 5.51 1.05 -16.93
N GLY A 62 5.66 1.01 -15.60
CA GLY A 62 6.86 1.49 -14.93
C GLY A 62 8.09 0.66 -15.25
N PHE A 63 7.94 -0.67 -15.25
CA PHE A 63 9.05 -1.57 -15.54
C PHE A 63 9.49 -1.48 -17.01
N GLU A 64 8.52 -1.36 -17.95
CA GLU A 64 8.79 -1.17 -19.37
C GLU A 64 9.46 0.18 -19.64
N TRP A 65 8.96 1.27 -19.04
CA TRP A 65 9.58 2.60 -19.20
C TRP A 65 11.05 2.61 -18.76
N MET A 66 11.39 1.82 -17.72
CA MET A 66 12.76 1.65 -17.29
C MET A 66 13.56 0.60 -18.09
N GLY A 67 13.05 0.17 -19.25
CA GLY A 67 13.75 -0.71 -20.19
C GLY A 67 13.66 -2.20 -19.86
N GLY A 68 12.86 -2.60 -18.87
CA GLY A 68 12.64 -3.99 -18.50
C GLY A 68 11.48 -4.65 -19.23
N HIS A 69 11.21 -5.89 -18.93
CA HIS A 69 10.08 -6.68 -19.47
C HIS A 69 9.28 -7.28 -18.32
N ALA A 70 7.98 -7.00 -18.24
CA ALA A 70 7.08 -7.53 -17.23
C ALA A 70 6.18 -8.62 -17.81
N LEU A 71 6.09 -9.75 -17.12
CA LEU A 71 5.29 -10.91 -17.48
C LEU A 71 4.08 -11.01 -16.56
N PHE A 72 2.88 -10.81 -17.08
CA PHE A 72 1.65 -11.00 -16.32
C PHE A 72 1.26 -12.47 -16.27
N LEU A 73 1.02 -12.97 -15.06
CA LEU A 73 0.64 -14.35 -14.77
C LEU A 73 -0.63 -14.32 -13.90
N GLY A 74 -1.75 -14.60 -14.55
CA GLY A 74 -3.07 -14.59 -13.91
C GLY A 74 -3.38 -15.87 -13.12
N PRO A 75 -4.56 -15.93 -12.46
CA PRO A 75 -4.95 -17.08 -11.64
C PRO A 75 -4.98 -18.41 -12.40
N ASN A 76 -5.30 -18.36 -13.69
CA ASN A 76 -5.40 -19.55 -14.54
C ASN A 76 -4.04 -20.05 -15.05
N ASP A 77 -3.02 -19.19 -15.04
CA ASP A 77 -1.69 -19.54 -15.56
C ASP A 77 -0.89 -20.37 -14.55
N ILE A 78 -0.98 -20.02 -13.27
CA ILE A 78 -0.15 -20.61 -12.22
C ILE A 78 -0.96 -21.51 -11.28
N GLY A 79 -2.17 -21.11 -10.85
CA GLY A 79 -2.94 -21.84 -9.83
C GLY A 79 -2.17 -21.98 -8.52
N ILE A 80 -1.51 -20.90 -8.08
CA ILE A 80 -0.61 -20.86 -6.92
C ILE A 80 -1.21 -21.49 -5.67
N GLY A 81 -0.46 -22.40 -5.03
CA GLY A 81 -0.89 -23.13 -3.84
C GLY A 81 -1.97 -24.18 -4.07
N LYS A 82 -2.44 -24.38 -5.33
CA LYS A 82 -3.43 -25.42 -5.69
C LYS A 82 -2.87 -26.42 -6.69
N ARG A 83 -2.32 -25.94 -7.80
CA ARG A 83 -1.77 -26.78 -8.87
C ARG A 83 -0.32 -27.15 -8.61
N GLU A 84 0.46 -26.23 -8.04
CA GLU A 84 1.89 -26.38 -7.81
C GLU A 84 2.26 -25.80 -6.44
N ALA A 85 3.27 -26.40 -5.79
CA ALA A 85 3.77 -25.91 -4.51
C ALA A 85 4.46 -24.54 -4.70
N ILE A 86 4.22 -23.62 -3.78
CA ILE A 86 4.75 -22.25 -3.83
C ILE A 86 6.28 -22.23 -3.92
N LYS A 87 6.93 -23.10 -3.15
CA LYS A 87 8.40 -23.24 -3.16
C LYS A 87 8.96 -23.65 -4.52
N ASP A 88 8.21 -24.43 -5.31
CA ASP A 88 8.65 -24.88 -6.62
C ASP A 88 8.46 -23.77 -7.65
N ILE A 89 7.32 -23.07 -7.62
CA ILE A 89 7.10 -21.84 -8.40
C ILE A 89 8.22 -20.83 -8.13
N SER A 90 8.54 -20.58 -6.86
CA SER A 90 9.59 -19.66 -6.45
C SER A 90 10.96 -20.01 -7.04
N ARG A 91 11.35 -21.28 -6.95
CA ARG A 91 12.64 -21.78 -7.47
C ARG A 91 12.72 -21.71 -9.00
N VAL A 92 11.64 -22.06 -9.68
CA VAL A 92 11.58 -22.02 -11.15
C VAL A 92 11.64 -20.57 -11.63
N PHE A 93 10.82 -19.69 -11.05
CA PHE A 93 10.77 -18.29 -11.49
C PHE A 93 12.05 -17.52 -11.15
N SER A 94 12.72 -17.89 -10.08
CA SER A 94 14.03 -17.33 -9.75
C SER A 94 15.12 -17.66 -10.78
N ARG A 95 14.92 -18.65 -11.66
CA ARG A 95 15.87 -19.02 -12.71
C ARG A 95 15.59 -18.34 -14.04
N TYR A 96 14.36 -17.86 -14.24
CA TYR A 96 13.95 -17.22 -15.50
C TYR A 96 13.85 -15.70 -15.39
N ASN A 97 13.63 -15.18 -14.18
CA ASN A 97 13.37 -13.77 -13.97
C ASN A 97 14.39 -13.16 -13.02
N ASP A 98 14.48 -11.84 -13.06
CA ASP A 98 15.33 -11.06 -12.15
C ASP A 98 14.57 -10.63 -10.89
N MET A 99 13.24 -10.70 -10.91
CA MET A 99 12.37 -10.19 -9.85
C MET A 99 10.99 -10.85 -9.90
N ILE A 100 10.33 -10.94 -8.75
CA ILE A 100 8.94 -11.40 -8.63
C ILE A 100 8.13 -10.34 -7.91
N MET A 101 6.98 -9.94 -8.45
CA MET A 101 5.91 -9.27 -7.73
C MET A 101 4.75 -10.23 -7.59
N ALA A 102 4.15 -10.32 -6.41
CA ALA A 102 3.00 -11.20 -6.22
C ALA A 102 1.87 -10.50 -5.46
N ARG A 103 0.64 -10.62 -6.00
CA ARG A 103 -0.61 -10.17 -5.41
C ARG A 103 -1.47 -11.40 -5.08
N LEU A 104 -1.49 -11.76 -3.80
CA LEU A 104 -2.01 -13.02 -3.31
C LEU A 104 -3.17 -12.81 -2.32
N PHE A 105 -3.82 -13.89 -1.91
CA PHE A 105 -4.76 -13.88 -0.79
C PHE A 105 -4.01 -14.13 0.52
N ASP A 106 -3.61 -15.37 0.80
CA ASP A 106 -2.95 -15.73 2.05
C ASP A 106 -1.53 -15.15 2.13
N HIS A 107 -1.26 -14.42 3.22
CA HIS A 107 0.03 -13.82 3.48
C HIS A 107 1.16 -14.85 3.64
N LYS A 108 0.86 -16.06 4.13
CA LYS A 108 1.85 -17.14 4.23
C LYS A 108 2.44 -17.51 2.87
N HIS A 109 1.67 -17.36 1.81
CA HIS A 109 2.13 -17.67 0.46
C HIS A 109 3.21 -16.70 -0.03
N ILE A 110 3.12 -15.39 0.29
CA ILE A 110 4.18 -14.46 -0.09
C ILE A 110 5.44 -14.68 0.74
N ILE A 111 5.29 -15.04 2.01
CA ILE A 111 6.42 -15.40 2.88
C ILE A 111 7.14 -16.65 2.35
N GLU A 112 6.41 -17.73 2.03
CA GLU A 112 6.99 -18.95 1.46
C GLU A 112 7.67 -18.68 0.10
N LEU A 113 7.05 -17.85 -0.75
CA LEU A 113 7.61 -17.43 -2.03
C LEU A 113 8.98 -16.75 -1.83
N ALA A 114 9.07 -15.82 -0.88
CA ALA A 114 10.29 -15.10 -0.55
C ALA A 114 11.37 -16.03 0.06
N GLN A 115 11.00 -16.92 0.96
CA GLN A 115 11.92 -17.86 1.60
C GLN A 115 12.65 -18.78 0.62
N HIS A 116 12.02 -19.12 -0.52
CA HIS A 116 12.57 -20.02 -1.52
C HIS A 116 13.09 -19.30 -2.77
N SER A 117 12.98 -17.98 -2.83
CA SER A 117 13.44 -17.16 -3.95
C SER A 117 14.92 -16.79 -3.81
N SER A 118 15.67 -16.91 -4.90
CA SER A 118 17.03 -16.35 -5.00
C SER A 118 17.07 -14.95 -5.61
N ILE A 119 15.90 -14.41 -6.00
CA ILE A 119 15.71 -13.06 -6.54
C ILE A 119 14.73 -12.28 -5.65
N PRO A 120 14.70 -10.95 -5.76
CA PRO A 120 13.79 -10.11 -4.99
C PRO A 120 12.31 -10.47 -5.18
N VAL A 121 11.56 -10.46 -4.07
CA VAL A 121 10.10 -10.64 -4.07
C VAL A 121 9.45 -9.39 -3.50
N ILE A 122 8.47 -8.86 -4.21
CA ILE A 122 7.68 -7.69 -3.84
C ILE A 122 6.26 -8.15 -3.50
N ASN A 123 5.78 -7.75 -2.33
CA ASN A 123 4.40 -7.94 -1.93
C ASN A 123 3.51 -6.87 -2.59
N GLY A 124 2.86 -7.21 -3.69
CA GLY A 124 1.90 -6.35 -4.37
C GLY A 124 0.55 -6.22 -3.66
N LEU A 125 0.21 -7.12 -2.77
CA LEU A 125 -0.89 -7.13 -1.79
C LEU A 125 -1.11 -8.55 -1.27
N THR A 126 -1.46 -8.66 0.00
CA THR A 126 -2.10 -9.85 0.59
C THR A 126 -3.30 -9.44 1.44
N ASP A 127 -4.03 -10.42 1.98
CA ASP A 127 -5.14 -10.13 2.90
C ASP A 127 -4.65 -9.54 4.25
N TYR A 128 -3.35 -9.66 4.54
CA TYR A 128 -2.73 -9.09 5.73
C TYR A 128 -2.21 -7.67 5.53
N ASN A 129 -1.50 -7.38 4.43
CA ASN A 129 -0.93 -6.05 4.19
C ASN A 129 -0.79 -5.69 2.71
N HIS A 130 -0.59 -4.39 2.45
CA HIS A 130 -0.33 -3.80 1.13
C HIS A 130 0.80 -2.76 1.23
N PRO A 131 2.06 -3.18 1.41
CA PRO A 131 3.17 -2.27 1.68
C PRO A 131 3.41 -1.26 0.56
N CYS A 132 3.25 -1.68 -0.70
CA CYS A 132 3.39 -0.80 -1.85
C CYS A 132 2.41 0.38 -1.80
N GLN A 133 1.14 0.13 -1.43
CA GLN A 133 0.13 1.18 -1.32
C GLN A 133 0.54 2.24 -0.31
N ILE A 134 0.90 1.84 0.91
CA ILE A 134 1.18 2.81 1.98
C ILE A 134 2.49 3.58 1.76
N MET A 135 3.49 2.96 1.12
CA MET A 135 4.68 3.73 0.69
C MET A 135 4.32 4.79 -0.35
N THR A 136 3.40 4.47 -1.27
CA THR A 136 2.86 5.42 -2.24
C THR A 136 2.09 6.54 -1.56
N ASP A 137 1.21 6.19 -0.62
CA ASP A 137 0.35 7.13 0.08
C ASP A 137 1.19 8.13 0.89
N ILE A 138 2.15 7.65 1.68
CA ILE A 138 3.02 8.54 2.47
C ILE A 138 3.94 9.40 1.57
N PHE A 139 4.37 8.86 0.42
CA PHE A 139 5.12 9.64 -0.56
C PHE A 139 4.27 10.78 -1.13
N THR A 140 3.01 10.52 -1.50
CA THR A 140 2.09 11.55 -1.99
C THR A 140 1.82 12.60 -0.91
N VAL A 141 1.60 12.18 0.34
CA VAL A 141 1.44 13.10 1.48
C VAL A 141 2.68 13.99 1.66
N TRP A 142 3.88 13.41 1.53
CA TRP A 142 5.12 14.16 1.61
C TRP A 142 5.26 15.21 0.49
N GLU A 143 4.79 14.92 -0.71
CA GLU A 143 4.78 15.90 -1.81
C GLU A 143 3.85 17.10 -1.55
N HIS A 144 2.76 16.89 -0.80
CA HIS A 144 1.79 17.94 -0.47
C HIS A 144 2.15 18.72 0.80
N LEU A 145 2.63 18.04 1.84
CA LEU A 145 2.88 18.65 3.15
C LEU A 145 4.35 19.03 3.39
N GLU A 146 5.29 18.58 2.52
CA GLU A 146 6.76 18.75 2.65
C GLU A 146 7.37 18.14 3.93
N ASN A 147 6.61 18.06 5.02
CA ASN A 147 6.97 17.42 6.28
C ASN A 147 5.89 16.42 6.68
N ILE A 148 6.32 15.18 6.99
CA ILE A 148 5.43 14.10 7.42
C ILE A 148 5.69 13.66 8.87
N GLU A 149 6.57 14.36 9.60
CA GLU A 149 6.84 14.04 11.01
C GLU A 149 5.69 14.46 11.91
N ASN A 150 5.20 13.53 12.72
CA ASN A 150 4.13 13.74 13.70
C ASN A 150 2.78 14.19 13.10
N ILE A 151 2.57 14.06 11.79
CA ILE A 151 1.27 14.33 11.20
C ILE A 151 0.22 13.38 11.78
N LYS A 152 -0.99 13.89 11.98
CA LYS A 152 -2.14 13.11 12.43
C LYS A 152 -2.89 12.55 11.22
N ILE A 153 -2.81 11.23 11.06
CA ILE A 153 -3.52 10.47 10.05
C ILE A 153 -4.69 9.74 10.71
N VAL A 154 -5.90 10.01 10.24
CA VAL A 154 -7.10 9.31 10.69
C VAL A 154 -7.60 8.39 9.58
N TYR A 155 -7.43 7.10 9.79
CA TYR A 155 -8.07 6.10 8.94
C TYR A 155 -9.52 5.88 9.41
N MET A 156 -10.46 5.94 8.47
CA MET A 156 -11.90 5.80 8.75
C MET A 156 -12.45 4.57 8.04
N GLY A 157 -12.82 3.51 8.77
CA GLY A 157 -13.39 2.31 8.17
C GLY A 157 -12.97 1.01 8.85
N ASP A 158 -12.82 -0.07 8.08
CA ASP A 158 -12.49 -1.42 8.55
C ASP A 158 -10.99 -1.54 8.91
N GLY A 159 -10.67 -2.17 10.02
CA GLY A 159 -9.29 -2.46 10.45
C GLY A 159 -8.59 -3.52 9.58
N ASN A 160 -8.55 -3.31 8.29
CA ASN A 160 -8.12 -4.24 7.25
C ASN A 160 -6.59 -4.21 6.97
N ASN A 161 -6.18 -4.83 5.87
CA ASN A 161 -4.79 -4.90 5.40
C ASN A 161 -4.14 -3.52 5.13
N ILE A 162 -4.93 -2.49 4.80
CA ILE A 162 -4.44 -1.11 4.65
C ILE A 162 -4.02 -0.55 6.01
N VAL A 163 -4.85 -0.75 7.03
CA VAL A 163 -4.54 -0.34 8.41
C VAL A 163 -3.29 -1.06 8.92
N HIS A 164 -3.16 -2.37 8.67
CA HIS A 164 -1.95 -3.09 9.06
C HIS A 164 -0.70 -2.49 8.40
N SER A 165 -0.80 -2.06 7.15
CA SER A 165 0.34 -1.44 6.44
C SER A 165 0.68 -0.05 6.99
N TRP A 166 -0.32 0.76 7.39
CA TRP A 166 -0.12 2.01 8.12
C TRP A 166 0.57 1.78 9.48
N LEU A 167 0.16 0.73 10.21
CA LEU A 167 0.81 0.35 11.47
C LEU A 167 2.27 -0.06 11.25
N HIS A 168 2.58 -0.81 10.17
CA HIS A 168 3.96 -1.14 9.80
C HIS A 168 4.79 0.12 9.45
N LEU A 169 4.20 1.11 8.80
CA LEU A 169 4.86 2.40 8.55
C LEU A 169 5.10 3.16 9.86
N ALA A 170 4.10 3.20 10.73
CA ALA A 170 4.18 3.86 12.03
C ALA A 170 5.24 3.24 12.98
N MET A 171 5.70 2.03 12.73
CA MET A 171 6.87 1.44 13.40
C MET A 171 8.21 2.07 12.95
N ARG A 172 8.21 2.89 11.90
CA ARG A 172 9.42 3.46 11.28
C ARG A 172 9.40 4.97 11.17
N PHE A 173 8.23 5.57 10.94
CA PHE A 173 8.05 7.03 10.85
C PHE A 173 7.27 7.54 12.06
N PRO A 174 7.66 8.67 12.66
CA PRO A 174 6.91 9.28 13.76
C PRO A 174 5.60 9.86 13.23
N LEU A 175 4.49 9.17 13.51
CA LEU A 175 3.14 9.55 13.13
C LEU A 175 2.21 9.58 14.35
N HIS A 176 1.12 10.34 14.26
CA HIS A 176 -0.04 10.14 15.11
C HIS A 176 -1.11 9.41 14.28
N PHE A 177 -1.13 8.09 14.37
CA PHE A 177 -2.06 7.26 13.60
C PHE A 177 -3.28 6.87 14.43
N VAL A 178 -4.47 7.20 13.92
CA VAL A 178 -5.76 6.88 14.53
C VAL A 178 -6.53 5.95 13.58
N CYS A 179 -6.81 4.73 14.00
CA CYS A 179 -7.76 3.86 13.31
C CYS A 179 -9.14 4.07 13.92
N CYS A 180 -10.05 4.71 13.18
CA CYS A 180 -11.43 4.92 13.59
C CYS A 180 -12.32 3.91 12.87
N CYS A 181 -12.82 2.92 13.62
CA CYS A 181 -13.59 1.79 13.11
C CYS A 181 -14.77 1.45 14.03
N PRO A 182 -15.83 0.77 13.53
CA PRO A 182 -16.85 0.20 14.40
C PRO A 182 -16.27 -0.81 15.39
N GLU A 183 -16.91 -0.97 16.54
CA GLU A 183 -16.58 -2.04 17.50
C GLU A 183 -16.66 -3.43 16.82
N GLY A 184 -15.65 -4.27 17.04
CA GLY A 184 -15.51 -5.60 16.43
C GLY A 184 -14.86 -5.60 15.04
N TYR A 185 -14.45 -4.43 14.54
CA TYR A 185 -13.74 -4.27 13.25
C TYR A 185 -12.36 -3.64 13.43
N GLU A 186 -11.77 -3.82 14.60
CA GLU A 186 -10.42 -3.35 14.91
C GLU A 186 -9.37 -4.12 14.09
N PRO A 187 -8.21 -3.51 13.83
CA PRO A 187 -7.09 -4.20 13.18
C PRO A 187 -6.51 -5.31 14.06
N ASP A 188 -5.71 -6.19 13.47
CA ASP A 188 -5.05 -7.27 14.19
C ASP A 188 -4.35 -6.76 15.46
N LYS A 189 -4.74 -7.34 16.58
CA LYS A 189 -4.28 -6.94 17.91
C LYS A 189 -2.75 -6.99 18.05
N LYS A 190 -2.13 -8.05 17.49
CA LYS A 190 -0.68 -8.19 17.55
C LYS A 190 0.03 -7.08 16.80
N THR A 191 -0.45 -6.74 15.60
CA THR A 191 0.12 -5.65 14.79
C THR A 191 0.00 -4.30 15.49
N VAL A 192 -1.11 -4.03 16.19
CA VAL A 192 -1.29 -2.83 17.02
C VAL A 192 -0.31 -2.82 18.20
N GLU A 193 -0.16 -3.95 18.89
CA GLU A 193 0.76 -4.08 20.01
C GLU A 193 2.22 -3.89 19.57
N ASP A 194 2.62 -4.48 18.45
CA ASP A 194 3.97 -4.33 17.88
C ASP A 194 4.24 -2.86 17.46
N ALA A 195 3.25 -2.17 16.86
CA ALA A 195 3.38 -0.76 16.51
C ALA A 195 3.53 0.15 17.74
N LYS A 196 2.75 -0.10 18.79
CA LYS A 196 2.88 0.62 20.07
C LYS A 196 4.21 0.34 20.75
N ALA A 197 4.65 -0.92 20.73
CA ALA A 197 5.92 -1.34 21.34
C ALA A 197 7.16 -0.75 20.66
N ALA A 198 7.07 -0.41 19.36
CA ALA A 198 8.13 0.29 18.64
C ALA A 198 8.42 1.69 19.21
N GLY A 199 7.45 2.33 19.87
CA GLY A 199 7.64 3.59 20.61
C GLY A 199 7.96 4.80 19.74
N ILE A 200 7.75 4.70 18.41
CA ILE A 200 8.06 5.77 17.45
C ILE A 200 6.85 6.66 17.21
N SER A 201 5.66 6.07 17.13
CA SER A 201 4.41 6.75 16.79
C SER A 201 3.41 6.70 17.94
N LYS A 202 2.48 7.66 17.95
CA LYS A 202 1.27 7.59 18.77
C LYS A 202 0.22 6.80 17.99
N ILE A 203 -0.24 5.66 18.55
CA ILE A 203 -1.24 4.77 17.93
C ILE A 203 -2.51 4.75 18.76
N GLU A 204 -3.63 5.10 18.15
CA GLU A 204 -4.96 5.13 18.77
C GLU A 204 -5.96 4.29 17.97
N ILE A 205 -6.87 3.63 18.68
CA ILE A 205 -8.09 3.04 18.12
C ILE A 205 -9.26 3.85 18.66
N SER A 206 -10.15 4.28 17.79
CA SER A 206 -11.33 5.08 18.14
C SER A 206 -12.59 4.46 17.54
N HIS A 207 -13.71 4.62 18.22
CA HIS A 207 -15.03 4.24 17.71
C HIS A 207 -15.95 5.46 17.53
N ASN A 208 -15.40 6.66 17.74
CA ASN A 208 -16.13 7.93 17.58
C ASN A 208 -15.52 8.75 16.43
N PRO A 209 -16.17 8.79 15.24
CA PRO A 209 -15.69 9.55 14.10
C PRO A 209 -15.45 11.04 14.37
N THR A 210 -16.39 11.69 15.07
CA THR A 210 -16.34 13.14 15.29
C THR A 210 -15.19 13.59 16.22
N ASP A 211 -14.81 12.73 17.16
CA ASP A 211 -13.65 12.99 18.03
C ASP A 211 -12.34 12.60 17.35
N ALA A 212 -12.35 11.51 16.58
CA ALA A 212 -11.15 11.02 15.91
C ALA A 212 -10.58 12.03 14.91
N VAL A 213 -11.43 12.73 14.14
CA VAL A 213 -10.99 13.63 13.06
C VAL A 213 -10.46 14.99 13.52
N LYS A 214 -10.69 15.39 14.78
CA LYS A 214 -10.20 16.67 15.30
C LYS A 214 -8.69 16.81 15.10
N ASP A 215 -8.25 17.94 14.57
CA ASP A 215 -6.87 18.26 14.28
C ASP A 215 -6.15 17.23 13.32
N ALA A 216 -6.89 16.50 12.50
CA ALA A 216 -6.30 15.59 11.51
C ALA A 216 -5.60 16.38 10.40
N ASP A 217 -4.40 15.96 10.01
CA ASP A 217 -3.70 16.44 8.82
C ASP A 217 -4.18 15.73 7.56
N MET A 218 -4.58 14.46 7.73
CA MET A 218 -5.13 13.65 6.65
C MET A 218 -6.23 12.73 7.16
N ILE A 219 -7.34 12.65 6.42
CA ILE A 219 -8.34 11.59 6.54
C ILE A 219 -8.16 10.61 5.39
N TYR A 220 -8.10 9.34 5.74
CA TYR A 220 -7.93 8.22 4.81
C TYR A 220 -9.08 7.24 4.96
N THR A 221 -9.61 6.70 3.86
CA THR A 221 -10.60 5.62 3.90
C THR A 221 -10.36 4.57 2.81
N ASP A 222 -11.02 3.44 2.93
CA ASP A 222 -11.05 2.34 1.98
C ASP A 222 -12.46 1.73 1.95
N VAL A 223 -12.75 0.93 0.95
CA VAL A 223 -14.05 0.24 0.83
C VAL A 223 -14.37 -0.58 2.07
N TRP A 224 -15.63 -0.54 2.52
CA TRP A 224 -16.08 -1.26 3.71
C TRP A 224 -16.15 -2.78 3.54
N ALA A 225 -16.22 -3.26 2.29
CA ALA A 225 -16.23 -4.68 1.97
C ALA A 225 -15.16 -4.99 0.92
N SER A 226 -14.14 -5.74 1.31
CA SER A 226 -13.10 -6.20 0.39
C SER A 226 -13.68 -7.18 -0.66
N MET A 227 -12.97 -7.33 -1.79
CA MET A 227 -13.36 -8.31 -2.82
C MET A 227 -13.48 -9.72 -2.21
N GLY A 228 -14.68 -10.29 -2.27
CA GLY A 228 -15.03 -11.61 -1.69
C GLY A 228 -16.03 -11.55 -0.54
N GLN A 229 -16.34 -10.37 0.03
CA GLN A 229 -17.25 -10.18 1.15
C GLN A 229 -18.62 -9.59 0.73
N LYS A 230 -18.97 -9.67 -0.56
CA LYS A 230 -20.20 -9.04 -1.09
C LYS A 230 -21.51 -9.55 -0.48
N GLU A 231 -21.53 -10.78 0.03
CA GLU A 231 -22.73 -11.34 0.69
C GLU A 231 -23.01 -10.67 2.05
N GLU A 232 -22.00 -10.08 2.68
CA GLU A 232 -22.11 -9.33 3.93
C GLU A 232 -22.28 -7.82 3.72
N ALA A 233 -22.25 -7.34 2.47
CA ALA A 233 -22.15 -5.91 2.14
C ALA A 233 -23.29 -5.06 2.72
N GLU A 234 -24.54 -5.55 2.70
CA GLU A 234 -25.69 -4.82 3.26
C GLU A 234 -25.65 -4.71 4.80
N ALA A 235 -25.20 -5.77 5.47
CA ALA A 235 -25.05 -5.75 6.92
C ALA A 235 -23.91 -4.81 7.34
N ARG A 236 -22.79 -4.86 6.63
CA ARG A 236 -21.64 -3.98 6.84
C ARG A 236 -22.01 -2.52 6.58
N GLU A 237 -22.76 -2.22 5.54
CA GLU A 237 -23.18 -0.86 5.22
C GLU A 237 -23.91 -0.17 6.39
N LYS A 238 -24.81 -0.87 7.06
CA LYS A 238 -25.52 -0.32 8.24
C LYS A 238 -24.58 -0.02 9.41
N ILE A 239 -23.58 -0.89 9.62
CA ILE A 239 -22.61 -0.76 10.71
C ILE A 239 -21.61 0.38 10.42
N PHE A 240 -21.17 0.48 9.17
CA PHE A 240 -20.14 1.45 8.77
C PHE A 240 -20.70 2.82 8.37
N LYS A 241 -22.01 2.97 8.13
CA LYS A 241 -22.62 4.24 7.72
C LYS A 241 -22.22 5.44 8.59
N PRO A 242 -22.10 5.33 9.94
CA PRO A 242 -21.61 6.42 10.79
C PRO A 242 -20.15 6.82 10.53
N PHE A 243 -19.39 5.97 9.85
CA PHE A 243 -17.96 6.16 9.52
C PHE A 243 -17.76 6.65 8.08
N GLN A 244 -18.82 7.04 7.38
CA GLN A 244 -18.72 7.64 6.05
C GLN A 244 -17.97 8.96 6.12
N VAL A 245 -16.96 9.13 5.25
CA VAL A 245 -16.29 10.41 5.08
C VAL A 245 -17.15 11.30 4.18
N ASN A 246 -17.64 12.39 4.74
CA ASN A 246 -18.46 13.37 4.07
C ASN A 246 -17.97 14.80 4.42
N HIS A 247 -18.55 15.80 3.78
CA HIS A 247 -18.14 17.19 3.97
C HIS A 247 -18.32 17.67 5.42
N GLU A 248 -19.36 17.22 6.12
CA GLU A 248 -19.58 17.57 7.53
C GLU A 248 -18.45 17.04 8.40
N LEU A 249 -18.03 15.79 8.20
CA LEU A 249 -16.91 15.18 8.92
C LEU A 249 -15.58 15.88 8.62
N MET A 250 -15.32 16.24 7.35
CA MET A 250 -14.13 17.00 6.96
C MET A 250 -14.07 18.36 7.65
N ASN A 251 -15.20 19.06 7.79
CA ASN A 251 -15.26 20.36 8.49
C ASN A 251 -14.96 20.26 10.00
N LEU A 252 -15.16 19.08 10.62
CA LEU A 252 -14.87 18.88 12.05
C LEU A 252 -13.38 18.77 12.37
N THR A 253 -12.51 18.67 11.38
CA THR A 253 -11.05 18.63 11.59
C THR A 253 -10.51 19.94 12.16
N GLY A 254 -11.14 21.07 11.83
CA GLY A 254 -10.79 22.41 12.34
C GLY A 254 -9.57 23.04 11.67
N LYS A 255 -9.02 22.42 10.60
CA LYS A 255 -7.89 22.92 9.80
C LYS A 255 -7.95 22.45 8.36
N ASP A 256 -7.00 22.88 7.55
CA ASP A 256 -6.82 22.36 6.19
C ASP A 256 -6.35 20.91 6.27
N THR A 257 -7.22 19.99 5.89
CA THR A 257 -7.01 18.55 6.00
C THR A 257 -7.07 17.90 4.65
N LEU A 258 -6.08 17.10 4.31
CA LEU A 258 -6.07 16.32 3.07
C LEU A 258 -7.02 15.12 3.18
N PHE A 259 -7.63 14.78 2.04
CA PHE A 259 -8.39 13.53 1.90
C PHE A 259 -7.69 12.56 0.95
N MET A 260 -7.61 11.29 1.32
CA MET A 260 -7.01 10.24 0.50
C MET A 260 -7.82 8.93 0.53
N HIS A 261 -7.75 8.17 -0.56
CA HIS A 261 -8.36 6.86 -0.74
C HIS A 261 -7.49 5.99 -1.63
N CYS A 262 -7.27 4.72 -1.28
CA CYS A 262 -6.44 3.81 -2.09
C CYS A 262 -7.09 3.34 -3.41
N LEU A 263 -8.34 3.67 -3.64
CA LEU A 263 -9.12 3.25 -4.78
C LEU A 263 -9.23 1.70 -4.99
N PRO A 264 -10.37 1.18 -5.52
CA PRO A 264 -11.54 1.93 -6.01
C PRO A 264 -12.39 2.49 -4.87
N ALA A 265 -12.97 3.67 -5.04
CA ALA A 265 -13.96 4.21 -4.12
C ALA A 265 -15.37 3.76 -4.53
N GLU A 266 -16.18 3.33 -3.57
CA GLU A 266 -17.63 3.14 -3.73
C GLU A 266 -18.32 4.44 -3.31
N ARG A 267 -18.37 5.41 -4.24
CA ARG A 267 -18.93 6.76 -3.98
C ARG A 267 -20.31 6.67 -3.34
N ASP A 268 -20.57 7.56 -2.38
CA ASP A 268 -21.77 7.66 -1.54
C ASP A 268 -21.94 6.50 -0.53
N ARG A 269 -20.95 5.60 -0.46
CA ARG A 269 -20.86 4.59 0.60
C ARG A 269 -19.85 5.01 1.65
N GLU A 270 -18.56 4.63 1.51
CA GLU A 270 -17.49 4.99 2.48
C GLU A 270 -17.08 6.46 2.39
N VAL A 271 -17.27 7.08 1.24
CA VAL A 271 -16.98 8.49 0.99
C VAL A 271 -18.01 9.09 0.05
N THR A 272 -18.40 10.34 0.27
CA THR A 272 -19.31 11.05 -0.66
C THR A 272 -18.59 11.51 -1.91
N ASP A 273 -19.34 11.65 -3.01
CA ASP A 273 -18.80 12.16 -4.28
C ASP A 273 -18.14 13.54 -4.11
N GLU A 274 -18.78 14.44 -3.33
CA GLU A 274 -18.27 15.77 -3.03
C GLU A 274 -16.87 15.76 -2.41
N VAL A 275 -16.58 14.83 -1.50
CA VAL A 275 -15.27 14.73 -0.83
C VAL A 275 -14.22 14.24 -1.81
N VAL A 276 -14.55 13.28 -2.67
CA VAL A 276 -13.60 12.76 -3.67
C VAL A 276 -13.21 13.83 -4.69
N GLU A 277 -14.14 14.72 -5.06
CA GLU A 277 -13.93 15.77 -6.07
C GLU A 277 -13.49 17.11 -5.47
N ALA A 278 -13.31 17.21 -4.16
CA ALA A 278 -12.94 18.45 -3.50
C ALA A 278 -11.46 18.82 -3.71
N ASP A 279 -11.12 20.11 -3.61
CA ASP A 279 -9.75 20.63 -3.79
C ASP A 279 -8.74 20.06 -2.77
N TYR A 280 -9.21 19.60 -1.61
CA TYR A 280 -8.39 18.95 -0.60
C TYR A 280 -8.19 17.43 -0.84
N SER A 281 -8.85 16.90 -1.86
CA SER A 281 -8.72 15.48 -2.22
C SER A 281 -7.49 15.26 -3.10
N ILE A 282 -6.56 14.47 -2.59
CA ILE A 282 -5.35 14.08 -3.31
C ILE A 282 -5.43 12.64 -3.86
N VAL A 283 -6.65 12.12 -4.00
CA VAL A 283 -6.92 10.74 -4.43
C VAL A 283 -6.34 10.44 -5.82
N PHE A 284 -6.40 11.41 -6.75
CA PHE A 284 -5.92 11.23 -8.12
C PHE A 284 -4.47 11.66 -8.34
N ASP A 285 -3.84 12.29 -7.34
CA ASP A 285 -2.39 12.55 -7.34
C ASP A 285 -1.62 11.27 -7.01
N LEU A 286 -2.33 10.28 -6.51
CA LEU A 286 -1.84 8.96 -6.17
C LEU A 286 -1.69 8.12 -7.44
N SER A 287 -0.51 8.12 -8.02
CA SER A 287 -0.19 7.26 -9.13
C SER A 287 0.83 6.20 -8.74
N LEU A 288 0.40 4.94 -8.84
CA LEU A 288 1.20 3.78 -8.50
C LEU A 288 2.05 3.35 -9.70
N ILE A 289 3.31 3.80 -9.78
CA ILE A 289 4.31 3.04 -10.51
C ILE A 289 5.24 2.39 -9.49
N HIS A 290 5.12 1.10 -9.35
CA HIS A 290 5.97 0.31 -8.48
C HIS A 290 7.23 -0.07 -9.26
N ILE A 291 8.34 0.54 -8.91
CA ILE A 291 9.62 0.23 -9.52
C ILE A 291 10.55 -0.26 -8.43
N SER A 292 11.07 -1.46 -8.61
CA SER A 292 12.07 -2.01 -7.71
C SER A 292 13.46 -1.89 -8.34
N GLU A 293 14.41 -1.38 -7.59
CA GLU A 293 15.80 -1.27 -8.01
C GLU A 293 16.68 -2.30 -7.29
N PRO A 294 17.31 -3.26 -8.01
CA PRO A 294 18.39 -4.06 -7.48
C PRO A 294 19.74 -3.43 -7.83
N THR A 295 20.23 -2.43 -7.09
CA THR A 295 21.46 -1.75 -7.48
C THR A 295 22.73 -2.23 -6.80
N ARG A 296 22.71 -3.13 -5.85
CA ARG A 296 23.91 -3.84 -5.35
C ARG A 296 23.50 -5.09 -4.59
N PRO A 297 24.34 -6.16 -4.56
CA PRO A 297 24.06 -7.36 -3.76
C PRO A 297 23.89 -7.10 -2.27
N GLU A 298 24.27 -5.93 -1.76
CA GLU A 298 24.30 -5.58 -0.33
C GLU A 298 23.24 -4.53 0.07
N ARG A 299 22.59 -3.87 -0.89
CA ARG A 299 21.55 -2.86 -0.62
C ARG A 299 20.48 -2.94 -1.70
N ILE A 300 19.56 -3.87 -1.55
CA ILE A 300 18.40 -3.93 -2.40
C ILE A 300 17.37 -2.96 -1.84
N ALA A 301 17.40 -1.73 -2.34
CA ALA A 301 16.32 -0.79 -2.14
C ALA A 301 15.24 -1.10 -3.17
N TYR A 302 14.05 -1.47 -2.72
CA TYR A 302 12.87 -1.54 -3.55
C TYR A 302 12.22 -0.16 -3.51
N ALA A 303 12.37 0.61 -4.57
CA ALA A 303 11.59 1.81 -4.72
C ALA A 303 10.18 1.43 -5.13
N VAL A 304 9.21 1.71 -4.29
CA VAL A 304 7.81 1.80 -4.67
C VAL A 304 7.63 3.21 -5.18
N LEU A 305 7.36 3.37 -6.47
CA LEU A 305 7.27 4.67 -7.09
C LEU A 305 5.82 5.06 -7.30
N CYS A 306 5.53 6.28 -6.88
CA CYS A 306 4.34 7.00 -7.28
C CYS A 306 4.69 7.92 -8.45
N LEU A 307 4.01 7.73 -9.56
CA LEU A 307 3.99 8.68 -10.67
C LEU A 307 2.61 9.29 -10.77
#